data_566c5b37f7d4861cfc349d7bd6a0ca48
#
_entry.id   566c5b37f7d4861cfc349d7bd6a0ca48
#
_cell.length_a   1.000
_cell.length_b   1.000
_cell.length_c   1.000
_cell.angle_alpha   90.00
_cell.angle_beta   90.00
_cell.angle_gamma   90.00
#
_symmetry.space_group_name_H-M   'P 1'
#
loop_
_entity.id
_entity.type
_entity.pdbx_description
1 polymer ?
#
loop_
_entity_poly.entity_id
_entity_poly.type
_entity_poly.pdbx_seq_one_letter_code
_entity_poly.pdbx_strand_id
1 'polypeptide(L)'
;MSEKLLIVEDDKKLNDGIRLALKNDAYFFYQCRTLQEAREILKKEDITLVLLDVNLPDGNGIDFVREIRKNSQVPIILLTVNNMEVDIVTGLEAGANDYITKPFSLMVLRARVSVQLRNKEATAKNSMELDGFEFYFDKMEFFKDGEPIELSKTEQKLLRVLCENRGKVLKRAYLIDEVWQGDTEFVDAHALTVAVKRLRDKLEDDTQKPEYIKTVYGIGYTWAVNG
;
A
#
# COMPACT_ATOMS: atom_id res chain seq x y z
N MET A 1 5.44 -11.19 -8.74
CA MET A 1 6.29 -10.15 -9.36
C MET A 1 7.48 -9.92 -8.45
N SER A 2 8.66 -9.60 -8.99
CA SER A 2 9.84 -9.30 -8.16
C SER A 2 9.83 -7.83 -7.73
N GLU A 3 10.15 -7.57 -6.47
CA GLU A 3 10.29 -6.21 -5.94
C GLU A 3 11.55 -5.55 -6.49
N LYS A 4 11.42 -4.34 -7.04
CA LYS A 4 12.53 -3.58 -7.63
C LYS A 4 13.05 -2.56 -6.63
N LEU A 5 14.24 -2.78 -6.09
CA LEU A 5 14.88 -1.93 -5.11
C LEU A 5 15.95 -1.06 -5.76
N LEU A 6 15.89 0.25 -5.54
CA LEU A 6 16.91 1.20 -5.97
C LEU A 6 17.83 1.56 -4.80
N ILE A 7 19.13 1.36 -4.96
CA ILE A 7 20.17 1.74 -4.00
C ILE A 7 20.97 2.90 -4.58
N VAL A 8 20.95 4.04 -3.90
CA VAL A 8 21.66 5.27 -4.27
C VAL A 8 22.70 5.56 -3.18
N GLU A 9 23.94 5.19 -3.43
CA GLU A 9 25.05 5.26 -2.47
C GLU A 9 26.36 5.38 -3.26
N ASP A 10 27.16 6.39 -2.99
CA ASP A 10 28.39 6.67 -3.73
C ASP A 10 29.56 5.78 -3.31
N ASP A 11 29.61 5.32 -2.04
CA ASP A 11 30.56 4.30 -1.61
C ASP A 11 30.20 2.95 -2.23
N LYS A 12 31.00 2.53 -3.20
CA LYS A 12 30.79 1.26 -3.91
C LYS A 12 30.76 0.05 -2.97
N LYS A 13 31.63 0.04 -1.93
CA LYS A 13 31.69 -1.11 -1.00
C LYS A 13 30.41 -1.21 -0.17
N LEU A 14 29.90 -0.09 0.29
CA LEU A 14 28.66 -0.02 1.05
C LEU A 14 27.47 -0.37 0.15
N ASN A 15 27.41 0.19 -1.07
CA ASN A 15 26.37 -0.09 -2.05
C ASN A 15 26.30 -1.60 -2.38
N ASP A 16 27.44 -2.22 -2.69
CA ASP A 16 27.53 -3.68 -2.92
C ASP A 16 27.18 -4.49 -1.65
N GLY A 17 27.61 -4.03 -0.48
CA GLY A 17 27.29 -4.63 0.82
C GLY A 17 25.81 -4.61 1.12
N ILE A 18 25.11 -3.49 0.86
CA ILE A 18 23.64 -3.37 1.00
C ILE A 18 22.95 -4.39 0.09
N ARG A 19 23.32 -4.43 -1.19
CA ARG A 19 22.74 -5.37 -2.15
C ARG A 19 22.92 -6.81 -1.71
N LEU A 20 24.12 -7.17 -1.27
CA LEU A 20 24.42 -8.54 -0.79
C LEU A 20 23.62 -8.88 0.47
N ALA A 21 23.53 -7.92 1.41
CA ALA A 21 22.77 -8.10 2.64
C ALA A 21 21.27 -8.31 2.39
N LEU A 22 20.69 -7.63 1.40
CA LEU A 22 19.28 -7.72 1.06
C LEU A 22 18.97 -8.82 0.04
N LYS A 23 19.98 -9.57 -0.45
CA LYS A 23 19.79 -10.58 -1.49
C LYS A 23 18.67 -11.54 -1.14
N ASN A 24 17.66 -11.59 -2.01
CA ASN A 24 16.49 -12.45 -1.94
C ASN A 24 16.04 -12.73 -3.39
N ASP A 25 15.53 -13.93 -3.65
CA ASP A 25 15.07 -14.32 -5.00
C ASP A 25 13.85 -13.48 -5.48
N ALA A 26 13.13 -12.88 -4.55
CA ALA A 26 12.02 -11.95 -4.85
C ALA A 26 12.47 -10.51 -5.16
N TYR A 27 13.75 -10.16 -5.01
CA TYR A 27 14.24 -8.79 -5.15
C TYR A 27 15.14 -8.62 -6.37
N PHE A 28 14.86 -7.59 -7.15
CA PHE A 28 15.73 -7.09 -8.21
C PHE A 28 16.35 -5.76 -7.79
N PHE A 29 17.66 -5.57 -8.01
CA PHE A 29 18.39 -4.40 -7.54
C PHE A 29 18.88 -3.52 -8.68
N TYR A 30 18.54 -2.24 -8.59
CA TYR A 30 19.18 -1.16 -9.32
C TYR A 30 20.18 -0.46 -8.38
N GLN A 31 21.41 -0.30 -8.81
CA GLN A 31 22.46 0.35 -8.04
C GLN A 31 22.96 1.56 -8.81
N CYS A 32 23.00 2.71 -8.18
CA CYS A 32 23.59 3.93 -8.74
C CYS A 32 24.37 4.68 -7.66
N ARG A 33 25.18 5.64 -8.10
CA ARG A 33 26.11 6.36 -7.24
C ARG A 33 25.87 7.86 -7.23
N THR A 34 24.91 8.32 -8.02
CA THR A 34 24.56 9.73 -8.17
C THR A 34 23.03 9.89 -8.23
N LEU A 35 22.57 11.10 -7.89
CA LEU A 35 21.16 11.46 -8.04
C LEU A 35 20.75 11.50 -9.51
N GLN A 36 21.67 11.86 -10.40
CA GLN A 36 21.38 11.87 -11.84
C GLN A 36 21.04 10.47 -12.36
N GLU A 37 21.86 9.46 -12.02
CA GLU A 37 21.58 8.07 -12.38
C GLU A 37 20.25 7.59 -11.77
N ALA A 38 19.98 7.97 -10.51
CA ALA A 38 18.74 7.62 -9.82
C ALA A 38 17.50 8.18 -10.54
N ARG A 39 17.55 9.44 -11.01
CA ARG A 39 16.48 10.06 -11.80
C ARG A 39 16.17 9.29 -13.06
N GLU A 40 17.20 8.81 -13.74
CA GLU A 40 17.02 8.06 -14.98
C GLU A 40 16.38 6.71 -14.76
N ILE A 41 16.75 6.04 -13.66
CA ILE A 41 16.16 4.75 -13.27
C ILE A 41 14.69 4.95 -12.89
N LEU A 42 14.38 5.94 -12.03
CA LEU A 42 13.00 6.23 -11.59
C LEU A 42 12.06 6.64 -12.73
N LYS A 43 12.59 7.16 -13.85
CA LYS A 43 11.78 7.47 -15.04
C LYS A 43 11.44 6.23 -15.89
N LYS A 44 12.29 5.20 -15.84
CA LYS A 44 12.20 4.03 -16.72
C LYS A 44 11.61 2.81 -16.04
N GLU A 45 11.75 2.72 -14.71
CA GLU A 45 11.46 1.54 -13.93
C GLU A 45 10.47 1.84 -12.82
N ASP A 46 9.53 0.92 -12.63
CA ASP A 46 8.60 0.97 -11.49
C ASP A 46 9.30 0.47 -10.22
N ILE A 47 9.95 1.39 -9.51
CA ILE A 47 10.72 1.09 -8.29
C ILE A 47 9.78 0.91 -7.10
N THR A 48 10.00 -0.16 -6.34
CA THR A 48 9.19 -0.51 -5.17
C THR A 48 9.70 0.10 -3.86
N LEU A 49 11.02 0.33 -3.76
CA LEU A 49 11.66 0.95 -2.59
C LEU A 49 12.96 1.63 -3.02
N VAL A 50 13.24 2.78 -2.42
CA VAL A 50 14.51 3.51 -2.59
C VAL A 50 15.28 3.51 -1.27
N LEU A 51 16.54 3.09 -1.31
CA LEU A 51 17.54 3.31 -0.27
C LEU A 51 18.44 4.45 -0.76
N LEU A 52 18.46 5.59 -0.05
CA LEU A 52 19.04 6.82 -0.54
C LEU A 52 20.01 7.40 0.48
N ASP A 53 21.28 7.55 0.11
CA ASP A 53 22.19 8.32 0.91
C ASP A 53 21.82 9.81 0.87
N VAL A 54 21.95 10.46 2.02
CA VAL A 54 21.74 11.91 2.14
C VAL A 54 22.88 12.69 1.48
N ASN A 55 24.12 12.20 1.59
CA ASN A 55 25.31 12.89 1.11
C ASN A 55 25.83 12.24 -0.16
N LEU A 56 25.46 12.79 -1.31
CA LEU A 56 25.89 12.31 -2.61
C LEU A 56 26.76 13.35 -3.33
N PRO A 57 27.65 12.95 -4.25
CA PRO A 57 28.59 13.84 -4.89
C PRO A 57 27.94 14.93 -5.76
N ASP A 58 26.71 14.68 -6.23
CA ASP A 58 25.97 15.57 -7.12
C ASP A 58 24.74 16.24 -6.44
N GLY A 59 24.61 16.13 -5.11
CA GLY A 59 23.55 16.84 -4.39
C GLY A 59 23.14 16.23 -3.06
N ASN A 60 22.09 16.81 -2.46
CA ASN A 60 21.54 16.37 -1.18
C ASN A 60 20.37 15.41 -1.38
N GLY A 61 20.42 14.24 -0.73
CA GLY A 61 19.36 13.24 -0.80
C GLY A 61 18.01 13.72 -0.27
N ILE A 62 17.98 14.61 0.73
CA ILE A 62 16.73 15.16 1.27
C ILE A 62 16.02 16.04 0.21
N ASP A 63 16.76 16.83 -0.55
CA ASP A 63 16.18 17.61 -1.65
C ASP A 63 15.68 16.71 -2.75
N PHE A 64 16.35 15.59 -2.98
CA PHE A 64 15.89 14.58 -3.93
C PHE A 64 14.63 13.86 -3.45
N VAL A 65 14.44 13.63 -2.15
CA VAL A 65 13.16 13.16 -1.60
C VAL A 65 12.03 14.12 -1.98
N ARG A 66 12.20 15.43 -1.77
CA ARG A 66 11.19 16.44 -2.15
C ARG A 66 10.89 16.43 -3.64
N GLU A 67 11.91 16.20 -4.48
CA GLU A 67 11.76 16.07 -5.93
C GLU A 67 10.89 14.83 -6.27
N ILE A 68 11.21 13.67 -5.71
CA ILE A 68 10.45 12.42 -5.95
C ILE A 68 8.99 12.58 -5.50
N ARG A 69 8.74 13.20 -4.34
CA ARG A 69 7.40 13.35 -3.78
C ARG A 69 6.45 14.22 -4.60
N LYS A 70 6.95 14.99 -5.57
CA LYS A 70 6.08 15.72 -6.50
C LYS A 70 5.26 14.79 -7.39
N ASN A 71 5.77 13.58 -7.67
CA ASN A 71 5.17 12.67 -8.66
C ASN A 71 5.07 11.21 -8.19
N SER A 72 5.60 10.85 -7.00
CA SER A 72 5.66 9.46 -6.56
C SER A 72 5.60 9.33 -5.05
N GLN A 73 4.86 8.30 -4.59
CA GLN A 73 4.78 7.88 -3.19
C GLN A 73 5.64 6.63 -2.91
N VAL A 74 6.62 6.33 -3.78
CA VAL A 74 7.52 5.19 -3.57
C VAL A 74 8.17 5.28 -2.19
N PRO A 75 8.19 4.20 -1.39
CA PRO A 75 8.85 4.21 -0.09
C PRO A 75 10.34 4.56 -0.21
N ILE A 76 10.81 5.49 0.64
CA ILE A 76 12.20 5.95 0.67
C ILE A 76 12.73 5.78 2.09
N ILE A 77 13.86 5.07 2.22
CA ILE A 77 14.64 4.98 3.46
C ILE A 77 15.91 5.80 3.24
N LEU A 78 16.11 6.83 4.07
CA LEU A 78 17.33 7.63 4.05
C LEU A 78 18.47 6.92 4.79
N LEU A 79 19.66 6.94 4.20
CA LEU A 79 20.91 6.50 4.83
C LEU A 79 21.71 7.76 5.16
N THR A 80 22.08 7.98 6.41
CA THR A 80 22.73 9.23 6.83
C THR A 80 23.83 8.99 7.86
N VAL A 81 24.89 9.78 7.79
CA VAL A 81 25.91 9.85 8.85
C VAL A 81 25.51 10.78 9.99
N ASN A 82 24.51 11.65 9.75
CA ASN A 82 24.05 12.60 10.75
C ASN A 82 23.01 11.94 11.66
N ASN A 83 23.29 12.01 12.96
CA ASN A 83 22.40 11.51 14.03
C ASN A 83 21.74 12.67 14.80
N MET A 84 21.86 13.92 14.31
CA MET A 84 21.15 15.03 14.92
C MET A 84 19.66 14.91 14.68
N GLU A 85 18.87 15.13 15.72
CA GLU A 85 17.39 15.07 15.65
C GLU A 85 16.84 15.97 14.54
N VAL A 86 17.44 17.15 14.33
CA VAL A 86 17.03 18.11 13.29
C VAL A 86 17.13 17.51 11.87
N ASP A 87 18.20 16.77 11.57
CA ASP A 87 18.41 16.19 10.24
C ASP A 87 17.44 15.04 9.98
N ILE A 88 17.13 14.26 11.03
CA ILE A 88 16.15 13.17 11.00
C ILE A 88 14.76 13.74 10.74
N VAL A 89 14.36 14.75 11.52
CA VAL A 89 13.06 15.43 11.37
C VAL A 89 12.93 16.02 9.97
N THR A 90 13.96 16.73 9.50
CA THR A 90 13.97 17.34 8.15
C THR A 90 13.79 16.30 7.04
N GLY A 91 14.42 15.13 7.17
CA GLY A 91 14.28 14.04 6.20
C GLY A 91 12.87 13.45 6.18
N LEU A 92 12.27 13.24 7.36
CA LEU A 92 10.90 12.73 7.47
C LEU A 92 9.86 13.76 6.99
N GLU A 93 10.03 15.06 7.34
CA GLU A 93 9.18 16.14 6.85
C GLU A 93 9.30 16.35 5.33
N ALA A 94 10.47 16.04 4.74
CA ALA A 94 10.63 16.02 3.29
C ALA A 94 9.84 14.89 2.61
N GLY A 95 9.31 13.93 3.40
CA GLY A 95 8.50 12.82 2.92
C GLY A 95 9.22 11.48 2.85
N ALA A 96 10.40 11.32 3.48
CA ALA A 96 10.99 10.00 3.65
C ALA A 96 10.14 9.13 4.57
N ASN A 97 10.07 7.83 4.30
CA ASN A 97 9.27 6.87 5.10
C ASN A 97 10.03 6.37 6.33
N ASP A 98 11.36 6.39 6.28
CA ASP A 98 12.23 5.95 7.38
C ASP A 98 13.65 6.50 7.16
N TYR A 99 14.50 6.33 8.18
CA TYR A 99 15.91 6.67 8.09
C TYR A 99 16.76 5.64 8.84
N ILE A 100 18.03 5.53 8.46
CA ILE A 100 19.03 4.66 9.10
C ILE A 100 20.33 5.43 9.23
N THR A 101 20.83 5.56 10.45
CA THR A 101 22.12 6.22 10.71
C THR A 101 23.30 5.28 10.45
N LYS A 102 24.31 5.77 9.75
CA LYS A 102 25.57 5.08 9.52
C LYS A 102 26.52 5.29 10.73
N PRO A 103 27.24 4.26 11.20
CA PRO A 103 27.24 2.88 10.71
C PRO A 103 26.03 2.10 11.21
N PHE A 104 25.45 1.24 10.38
CA PHE A 104 24.25 0.47 10.71
C PHE A 104 24.47 -1.04 10.63
N SER A 105 23.66 -1.76 11.39
CA SER A 105 23.58 -3.21 11.28
C SER A 105 22.79 -3.63 10.04
N LEU A 106 23.32 -4.59 9.27
CA LEU A 106 22.63 -5.17 8.13
C LEU A 106 21.31 -5.87 8.53
N MET A 107 21.20 -6.35 9.77
CA MET A 107 19.94 -6.90 10.30
C MET A 107 18.88 -5.82 10.48
N VAL A 108 19.26 -4.64 10.97
CA VAL A 108 18.37 -3.49 11.10
C VAL A 108 17.92 -3.01 9.73
N LEU A 109 18.82 -2.90 8.76
CA LEU A 109 18.48 -2.55 7.38
C LEU A 109 17.45 -3.52 6.80
N ARG A 110 17.67 -4.84 6.92
CA ARG A 110 16.72 -5.87 6.46
C ARG A 110 15.34 -5.71 7.09
N ALA A 111 15.29 -5.52 8.41
CA ALA A 111 14.03 -5.37 9.13
C ALA A 111 13.25 -4.14 8.63
N ARG A 112 13.90 -2.99 8.45
CA ARG A 112 13.28 -1.75 7.97
C ARG A 112 12.80 -1.87 6.52
N VAL A 113 13.61 -2.45 5.63
CA VAL A 113 13.21 -2.75 4.24
C VAL A 113 11.96 -3.64 4.22
N SER A 114 11.95 -4.72 5.02
CA SER A 114 10.79 -5.62 5.10
C SER A 114 9.53 -4.92 5.59
N VAL A 115 9.65 -3.99 6.55
CA VAL A 115 8.52 -3.19 7.04
C VAL A 115 7.96 -2.31 5.93
N GLN A 116 8.83 -1.59 5.18
CA GLN A 116 8.37 -0.69 4.12
C GLN A 116 7.71 -1.45 2.96
N LEU A 117 8.27 -2.58 2.55
CA LEU A 117 7.68 -3.42 1.49
C LEU A 117 6.34 -4.01 1.92
N ARG A 118 6.23 -4.50 3.16
CA ARG A 118 4.97 -4.99 3.73
C ARG A 118 3.90 -3.89 3.84
N ASN A 119 4.30 -2.67 4.22
CA ASN A 119 3.39 -1.53 4.27
C ASN A 119 2.87 -1.17 2.88
N LYS A 120 3.69 -1.26 1.83
CA LYS A 120 3.24 -1.09 0.44
C LYS A 120 2.21 -2.15 0.05
N GLU A 121 2.45 -3.43 0.38
CA GLU A 121 1.46 -4.49 0.17
C GLU A 121 0.17 -4.26 0.98
N ALA A 122 0.29 -3.78 2.22
CA ALA A 122 -0.85 -3.44 3.06
C ALA A 122 -1.62 -2.24 2.49
N THR A 123 -0.93 -1.21 2.00
CA THR A 123 -1.56 -0.04 1.36
C THR A 123 -2.24 -0.45 0.05
N ALA A 124 -1.62 -1.31 -0.77
CA ALA A 124 -2.24 -1.87 -1.97
C ALA A 124 -3.44 -2.78 -1.65
N LYS A 125 -3.46 -3.44 -0.47
CA LYS A 125 -4.62 -4.20 0.02
C LYS A 125 -5.69 -3.30 0.63
N ASN A 126 -5.32 -2.11 1.09
CA ASN A 126 -6.21 -1.17 1.77
C ASN A 126 -6.76 -0.08 0.84
N SER A 127 -6.26 0.02 -0.39
CA SER A 127 -6.86 0.82 -1.45
C SER A 127 -7.26 -0.06 -2.62
N MET A 128 -8.38 0.24 -3.23
CA MET A 128 -8.90 -0.50 -4.36
C MET A 128 -9.54 0.45 -5.35
N GLU A 129 -9.02 0.46 -6.56
CA GLU A 129 -9.61 1.16 -7.70
C GLU A 129 -10.25 0.11 -8.61
N LEU A 130 -11.55 0.22 -8.86
CA LEU A 130 -12.32 -0.82 -9.51
C LEU A 130 -13.59 -0.26 -10.13
N ASP A 131 -13.76 -0.36 -11.44
CA ASP A 131 -15.01 -0.05 -12.15
C ASP A 131 -15.62 1.34 -11.80
N GLY A 132 -14.79 2.40 -11.71
CA GLY A 132 -15.22 3.74 -11.31
C GLY A 132 -15.28 3.96 -9.80
N PHE A 133 -14.96 2.94 -9.00
CA PHE A 133 -14.83 3.08 -7.55
C PHE A 133 -13.38 3.29 -7.12
N GLU A 134 -13.20 4.16 -6.12
CA GLU A 134 -11.96 4.36 -5.40
C GLU A 134 -12.23 4.16 -3.91
N PHE A 135 -11.67 3.11 -3.34
CA PHE A 135 -11.85 2.75 -1.93
C PHE A 135 -10.52 2.85 -1.19
N TYR A 136 -10.42 3.75 -0.23
CA TYR A 136 -9.25 3.95 0.64
C TYR A 136 -9.62 3.57 2.07
N PHE A 137 -9.57 2.27 2.38
CA PHE A 137 -10.03 1.71 3.66
C PHE A 137 -9.27 2.27 4.88
N ASP A 138 -7.99 2.62 4.73
CA ASP A 138 -7.18 3.21 5.82
C ASP A 138 -7.61 4.63 6.16
N LYS A 139 -8.02 5.38 5.13
CA LYS A 139 -8.47 6.76 5.27
C LYS A 139 -9.97 6.86 5.55
N MET A 140 -10.70 5.75 5.43
CA MET A 140 -12.17 5.69 5.44
C MET A 140 -12.80 6.62 4.39
N GLU A 141 -12.14 6.73 3.23
CA GLU A 141 -12.58 7.52 2.09
C GLU A 141 -13.03 6.57 0.98
N PHE A 142 -14.22 6.81 0.45
CA PHE A 142 -14.85 5.97 -0.56
C PHE A 142 -15.48 6.86 -1.61
N PHE A 143 -15.21 6.56 -2.90
CA PHE A 143 -15.72 7.34 -4.03
C PHE A 143 -16.33 6.43 -5.08
N LYS A 144 -17.34 6.94 -5.78
CA LYS A 144 -17.91 6.38 -7.01
C LYS A 144 -17.91 7.47 -8.07
N ASP A 145 -17.23 7.25 -9.19
CA ASP A 145 -17.09 8.21 -10.29
C ASP A 145 -16.60 9.60 -9.83
N GLY A 146 -15.69 9.60 -8.84
CA GLY A 146 -15.12 10.81 -8.23
C GLY A 146 -16.00 11.48 -7.15
N GLU A 147 -17.25 11.01 -6.94
CA GLU A 147 -18.15 11.53 -5.92
C GLU A 147 -18.02 10.75 -4.59
N PRO A 148 -17.93 11.41 -3.43
CA PRO A 148 -17.75 10.76 -2.15
C PRO A 148 -18.98 9.95 -1.73
N ILE A 149 -18.75 8.77 -1.17
CA ILE A 149 -19.77 7.87 -0.61
C ILE A 149 -19.54 7.72 0.89
N GLU A 150 -20.56 7.95 1.69
CA GLU A 150 -20.50 7.68 3.13
C GLU A 150 -20.89 6.24 3.44
N LEU A 151 -19.98 5.49 4.06
CA LEU A 151 -20.19 4.11 4.50
C LEU A 151 -20.10 3.99 6.02
N SER A 152 -21.06 3.32 6.64
CA SER A 152 -20.98 2.91 8.04
C SER A 152 -19.88 1.87 8.26
N LYS A 153 -19.42 1.68 9.50
CA LYS A 153 -18.38 0.69 9.83
C LYS A 153 -18.70 -0.72 9.33
N THR A 154 -19.95 -1.13 9.44
CA THR A 154 -20.42 -2.46 8.98
C THR A 154 -20.38 -2.56 7.45
N GLU A 155 -20.81 -1.49 6.74
CA GLU A 155 -20.76 -1.44 5.28
C GLU A 155 -19.32 -1.43 4.77
N GLN A 156 -18.40 -0.72 5.44
CA GLN A 156 -16.97 -0.73 5.12
C GLN A 156 -16.35 -2.11 5.26
N LYS A 157 -16.61 -2.81 6.39
CA LYS A 157 -16.14 -4.18 6.61
C LYS A 157 -16.69 -5.14 5.55
N LEU A 158 -18.01 -5.07 5.27
CA LEU A 158 -18.65 -5.91 4.26
C LEU A 158 -18.08 -5.65 2.86
N LEU A 159 -17.93 -4.37 2.47
CA LEU A 159 -17.34 -3.98 1.20
C LEU A 159 -15.92 -4.54 1.07
N ARG A 160 -15.09 -4.37 2.09
CA ARG A 160 -13.72 -4.88 2.11
C ARG A 160 -13.65 -6.38 1.86
N VAL A 161 -14.43 -7.15 2.63
CA VAL A 161 -14.45 -8.63 2.51
C VAL A 161 -14.90 -9.07 1.11
N LEU A 162 -15.91 -8.41 0.54
CA LEU A 162 -16.39 -8.70 -0.81
C LEU A 162 -15.34 -8.39 -1.87
N CYS A 163 -14.69 -7.22 -1.78
CA CYS A 163 -13.68 -6.76 -2.72
C CYS A 163 -12.39 -7.59 -2.67
N GLU A 164 -11.90 -7.95 -1.48
CA GLU A 164 -10.72 -8.81 -1.31
C GLU A 164 -10.95 -10.22 -1.89
N ASN A 165 -12.20 -10.65 -1.99
CA ASN A 165 -12.62 -11.95 -2.52
C ASN A 165 -13.41 -11.84 -3.83
N ARG A 166 -13.20 -10.79 -4.61
CA ARG A 166 -13.94 -10.59 -5.87
C ARG A 166 -13.90 -11.81 -6.78
N GLY A 167 -14.99 -12.06 -7.45
CA GLY A 167 -15.16 -13.23 -8.32
C GLY A 167 -15.43 -14.56 -7.58
N LYS A 168 -15.29 -14.58 -6.23
CA LYS A 168 -15.59 -15.76 -5.42
C LYS A 168 -16.95 -15.61 -4.75
N VAL A 169 -17.68 -16.70 -4.66
CA VAL A 169 -18.95 -16.75 -3.91
C VAL A 169 -18.65 -16.95 -2.43
N LEU A 170 -19.02 -15.98 -1.60
CA LEU A 170 -18.83 -16.02 -0.16
C LEU A 170 -20.10 -16.49 0.54
N LYS A 171 -19.97 -17.51 1.37
CA LYS A 171 -21.10 -18.06 2.15
C LYS A 171 -21.60 -17.04 3.18
N ARG A 172 -22.91 -17.05 3.46
CA ARG A 172 -23.50 -16.12 4.43
C ARG A 172 -22.87 -16.21 5.83
N ALA A 173 -22.61 -17.43 6.31
CA ALA A 173 -21.96 -17.63 7.61
C ALA A 173 -20.55 -16.99 7.65
N TYR A 174 -19.74 -17.19 6.60
CA TYR A 174 -18.41 -16.56 6.48
C TYR A 174 -18.49 -15.02 6.53
N LEU A 175 -19.42 -14.43 5.78
CA LEU A 175 -19.62 -12.98 5.77
C LEU A 175 -20.07 -12.44 7.14
N ILE A 176 -20.92 -13.17 7.86
CA ILE A 176 -21.34 -12.79 9.21
C ILE A 176 -20.15 -12.84 10.15
N ASP A 177 -19.37 -13.92 10.13
CA ASP A 177 -18.19 -14.08 10.99
C ASP A 177 -17.17 -12.96 10.76
N GLU A 178 -16.83 -12.64 9.50
CA GLU A 178 -15.83 -11.62 9.16
C GLU A 178 -16.31 -10.19 9.49
N VAL A 179 -17.55 -9.86 9.20
CA VAL A 179 -18.07 -8.49 9.33
C VAL A 179 -18.37 -8.12 10.78
N TRP A 180 -18.85 -9.08 11.58
CA TRP A 180 -19.22 -8.86 12.99
C TRP A 180 -18.27 -9.51 13.99
N GLN A 181 -17.05 -9.86 13.56
CA GLN A 181 -16.00 -10.39 14.45
C GLN A 181 -15.75 -9.44 15.62
N GLY A 182 -15.99 -9.92 16.86
CA GLY A 182 -15.80 -9.14 18.09
C GLY A 182 -17.07 -8.46 18.64
N ASP A 183 -18.19 -8.49 17.95
CA ASP A 183 -19.46 -8.05 18.51
C ASP A 183 -20.04 -9.16 19.38
N THR A 184 -20.39 -8.85 20.63
CA THR A 184 -20.86 -9.80 21.65
C THR A 184 -22.34 -10.18 21.46
N GLU A 185 -23.06 -9.57 20.53
CA GLU A 185 -24.46 -9.86 20.24
C GLU A 185 -24.61 -10.89 19.13
N PHE A 186 -25.59 -11.77 19.28
CA PHE A 186 -25.97 -12.78 18.29
C PHE A 186 -26.45 -12.08 17.01
N VAL A 187 -25.58 -11.98 16.01
CA VAL A 187 -25.91 -11.39 14.70
C VAL A 187 -26.59 -12.46 13.85
N ASP A 188 -27.81 -12.22 13.48
CA ASP A 188 -28.58 -13.15 12.63
C ASP A 188 -28.35 -12.89 11.12
N ALA A 189 -28.82 -13.84 10.31
CA ALA A 189 -28.74 -13.76 8.85
C ALA A 189 -29.52 -12.55 8.26
N HIS A 190 -30.41 -11.93 9.04
CA HIS A 190 -31.18 -10.76 8.63
C HIS A 190 -30.30 -9.51 8.61
N ALA A 191 -29.41 -9.36 9.61
CA ALA A 191 -28.46 -8.25 9.67
C ALA A 191 -27.58 -8.18 8.41
N LEU A 192 -27.06 -9.33 7.93
CA LEU A 192 -26.30 -9.38 6.68
C LEU A 192 -27.14 -8.94 5.47
N THR A 193 -28.40 -9.38 5.39
CA THR A 193 -29.29 -8.98 4.28
C THR A 193 -29.53 -7.47 4.26
N VAL A 194 -29.73 -6.87 5.44
CA VAL A 194 -29.89 -5.40 5.58
C VAL A 194 -28.60 -4.68 5.21
N ALA A 195 -27.44 -5.16 5.67
CA ALA A 195 -26.15 -4.57 5.33
C ALA A 195 -25.87 -4.60 3.81
N VAL A 196 -26.13 -5.75 3.17
CA VAL A 196 -26.01 -5.88 1.71
C VAL A 196 -26.96 -4.93 0.98
N LYS A 197 -28.21 -4.82 1.44
CA LYS A 197 -29.17 -3.88 0.83
C LYS A 197 -28.65 -2.45 0.91
N ARG A 198 -28.26 -1.99 2.11
CA ARG A 198 -27.75 -0.63 2.32
C ARG A 198 -26.50 -0.34 1.49
N LEU A 199 -25.61 -1.32 1.34
CA LEU A 199 -24.43 -1.18 0.53
C LEU A 199 -24.78 -1.09 -0.96
N ARG A 200 -25.74 -1.86 -1.45
CA ARG A 200 -26.28 -1.76 -2.80
C ARG A 200 -26.90 -0.39 -3.06
N ASP A 201 -27.70 0.11 -2.12
CA ASP A 201 -28.35 1.45 -2.25
C ASP A 201 -27.34 2.57 -2.49
N LYS A 202 -26.06 2.36 -2.14
CA LYS A 202 -24.97 3.34 -2.29
C LYS A 202 -24.06 3.08 -3.50
N LEU A 203 -23.92 1.82 -3.91
CA LEU A 203 -22.95 1.44 -4.93
C LEU A 203 -23.60 1.13 -6.28
N GLU A 204 -24.81 0.54 -6.30
CA GLU A 204 -25.50 0.12 -7.52
C GLU A 204 -26.31 1.26 -8.10
N ASP A 205 -26.39 1.34 -9.42
CA ASP A 205 -27.30 2.28 -10.10
C ASP A 205 -28.75 1.75 -10.09
N ASP A 206 -28.94 0.44 -10.20
CA ASP A 206 -30.22 -0.25 -10.06
C ASP A 206 -30.10 -1.39 -9.05
N THR A 207 -30.65 -1.18 -7.84
CA THR A 207 -30.61 -2.18 -6.77
C THR A 207 -31.42 -3.45 -7.06
N GLN A 208 -32.34 -3.40 -8.04
CA GLN A 208 -33.11 -4.58 -8.49
C GLN A 208 -32.28 -5.43 -9.48
N LYS A 209 -31.32 -4.81 -10.16
CA LYS A 209 -30.39 -5.48 -11.07
C LYS A 209 -28.95 -5.17 -10.71
N PRO A 210 -28.49 -5.63 -9.53
CA PRO A 210 -27.17 -5.28 -9.04
C PRO A 210 -26.07 -5.81 -9.97
N GLU A 211 -25.13 -4.93 -10.34
CA GLU A 211 -24.03 -5.26 -11.21
C GLU A 211 -22.79 -5.70 -10.41
N TYR A 212 -22.55 -5.08 -9.27
CA TYR A 212 -21.36 -5.31 -8.45
C TYR A 212 -21.59 -6.39 -7.38
N ILE A 213 -22.61 -6.23 -6.54
CA ILE A 213 -22.87 -7.18 -5.44
C ILE A 213 -23.99 -8.14 -5.84
N LYS A 214 -23.64 -9.31 -6.38
CA LYS A 214 -24.60 -10.30 -6.84
C LYS A 214 -24.99 -11.28 -5.73
N THR A 215 -26.27 -11.67 -5.71
CA THR A 215 -26.77 -12.74 -4.84
C THR A 215 -26.62 -14.08 -5.55
N VAL A 216 -26.01 -15.04 -4.86
CA VAL A 216 -25.99 -16.44 -5.27
C VAL A 216 -26.99 -17.18 -4.37
N TYR A 217 -28.17 -17.48 -4.92
CA TYR A 217 -29.29 -18.03 -4.17
C TYR A 217 -28.91 -19.31 -3.42
N GLY A 218 -29.30 -19.39 -2.16
CA GLY A 218 -29.01 -20.52 -1.29
C GLY A 218 -27.56 -20.60 -0.76
N ILE A 219 -26.64 -19.73 -1.23
CA ILE A 219 -25.22 -19.76 -0.84
C ILE A 219 -24.79 -18.45 -0.14
N GLY A 220 -24.90 -17.31 -0.83
CA GLY A 220 -24.39 -16.05 -0.29
C GLY A 220 -24.27 -14.94 -1.32
N TYR A 221 -23.15 -14.21 -1.27
CA TYR A 221 -22.93 -13.05 -2.11
C TYR A 221 -21.54 -13.10 -2.77
N THR A 222 -21.39 -12.37 -3.86
CA THR A 222 -20.12 -12.19 -4.56
C THR A 222 -20.00 -10.76 -5.07
N TRP A 223 -18.78 -10.20 -5.06
CA TRP A 223 -18.48 -9.06 -5.90
C TRP A 223 -18.21 -9.56 -7.32
N ALA A 224 -19.01 -9.11 -8.27
CA ALA A 224 -18.87 -9.53 -9.66
C ALA A 224 -17.60 -8.97 -10.28
N VAL A 225 -16.94 -9.78 -11.09
CA VAL A 225 -15.85 -9.34 -11.97
C VAL A 225 -16.49 -9.12 -13.34
N ASN A 226 -16.58 -7.88 -13.77
CA ASN A 226 -16.95 -7.59 -15.15
C ASN A 226 -15.77 -8.00 -16.01
N GLY A 227 -15.95 -9.00 -16.86
CA GLY A 227 -14.95 -9.57 -17.77
C GLY A 227 -14.68 -8.66 -18.98
#